data_6dd4f402feef51a65ac0ea3f5f3bf8c6
#
_entry.id   6dd4f402feef51a65ac0ea3f5f3bf8c6
#
_cell.length_a   1.000
_cell.length_b   1.000
_cell.length_c   1.000
_cell.angle_alpha   90.00
_cell.angle_beta   90.00
_cell.angle_gamma   90.00
#
_symmetry.space_group_name_H-M   'P 1'
#
loop_
_entity.id
_entity.type
_entity.pdbx_description
1 polymer ?
#
loop_
_entity_poly.entity_id
_entity_poly.type
_entity_poly.pdbx_seq_one_letter_code
_entity_poly.pdbx_strand_id
1 'polypeptide(L)'
;MADLRNDFIGIKSPNPFWLASAPPTDKAYNVERAFKAGWGGVVWKTLGFDPHIVNVNGPRYGAVWGPDRSLLALNNIELITDRPLEINLQEIKQVKRDWPDRALVTSLMVPCEETYWEEMLKKVEDTGSDGVELNFGCPHGMSERGMGSAVGQVPEYIEMVT
;
A
#
# COMPACT_ATOMS: atom_id res chain seq x y z
N MET A 1 -29.53 12.44 8.10
CA MET A 1 -28.35 11.58 8.12
C MET A 1 -27.15 12.50 7.91
N ALA A 2 -26.05 12.33 8.65
CA ALA A 2 -24.87 13.18 8.46
C ALA A 2 -24.26 12.93 7.07
N ASP A 3 -23.78 14.00 6.42
CA ASP A 3 -22.99 13.89 5.19
C ASP A 3 -21.56 13.55 5.56
N LEU A 4 -21.08 12.41 5.13
CA LEU A 4 -19.73 11.90 5.41
C LEU A 4 -18.79 12.06 4.21
N ARG A 5 -19.25 12.67 3.11
CA ARG A 5 -18.38 12.89 1.94
C ARG A 5 -17.13 13.66 2.35
N ASN A 6 -16.00 13.23 1.81
CA ASN A 6 -14.70 13.78 2.15
C ASN A 6 -13.95 14.18 0.87
N ASP A 7 -13.17 15.25 0.99
CA ASP A 7 -12.19 15.69 -0.02
C ASP A 7 -10.84 15.82 0.70
N PHE A 8 -9.95 14.90 0.41
CA PHE A 8 -8.60 14.87 0.95
C PHE A 8 -7.61 15.23 -0.15
N ILE A 9 -7.09 16.47 -0.12
CA ILE A 9 -6.14 17.01 -1.12
C ILE A 9 -6.58 16.81 -2.58
N GLY A 10 -7.89 16.95 -2.86
CA GLY A 10 -8.46 16.75 -4.18
C GLY A 10 -9.00 15.34 -4.44
N ILE A 11 -8.65 14.36 -3.62
CA ILE A 11 -9.17 12.99 -3.71
C ILE A 11 -10.53 12.90 -3.01
N LYS A 12 -11.59 12.70 -3.78
CA LYS A 12 -12.96 12.66 -3.28
C LYS A 12 -13.37 11.23 -2.93
N SER A 13 -14.08 11.09 -1.80
CA SER A 13 -14.64 9.81 -1.38
C SER A 13 -15.99 9.97 -0.68
N PRO A 14 -16.87 8.96 -0.68
CA PRO A 14 -18.19 9.04 -0.04
C PRO A 14 -18.13 9.11 1.49
N ASN A 15 -16.99 8.76 2.10
CA ASN A 15 -16.71 8.89 3.52
C ASN A 15 -15.20 8.82 3.78
N PRO A 16 -14.72 9.25 4.97
CA PRO A 16 -13.29 9.28 5.29
C PRO A 16 -12.69 7.94 5.74
N PHE A 17 -13.47 6.86 5.71
CA PHE A 17 -13.00 5.53 6.15
C PHE A 17 -12.33 4.80 5.00
N TRP A 18 -11.02 4.75 5.01
CA TRP A 18 -10.22 4.07 3.99
C TRP A 18 -9.44 2.92 4.62
N LEU A 19 -9.30 1.81 3.89
CA LEU A 19 -8.39 0.73 4.28
C LEU A 19 -6.95 1.13 3.98
N ALA A 20 -6.08 0.94 4.96
CA ALA A 20 -4.65 1.13 4.80
C ALA A 20 -4.01 0.07 3.90
N SER A 21 -2.81 0.38 3.40
CA SER A 21 -1.94 -0.55 2.68
C SER A 21 -1.60 -1.77 3.54
N ALA A 22 -2.24 -2.90 3.26
CA ALA A 22 -2.14 -4.12 4.06
C ALA A 22 -2.68 -5.33 3.26
N PRO A 23 -2.60 -6.58 3.78
CA PRO A 23 -3.16 -7.76 3.10
C PRO A 23 -4.60 -7.62 2.62
N PRO A 24 -5.53 -6.93 3.32
CA PRO A 24 -6.88 -6.72 2.81
C PRO A 24 -6.97 -5.93 1.51
N THR A 25 -5.95 -5.17 1.14
CA THR A 25 -5.93 -4.33 -0.07
C THR A 25 -4.96 -4.84 -1.15
N ASP A 26 -4.61 -6.13 -1.10
CA ASP A 26 -3.63 -6.77 -2.00
C ASP A 26 -4.27 -7.34 -3.29
N LYS A 27 -5.59 -7.29 -3.42
CA LYS A 27 -6.32 -7.89 -4.56
C LYS A 27 -7.60 -7.14 -4.86
N ALA A 28 -7.96 -7.04 -6.14
CA ALA A 28 -9.23 -6.47 -6.58
C ALA A 28 -10.43 -7.08 -5.83
N TYR A 29 -10.47 -8.40 -5.73
CA TYR A 29 -11.54 -9.12 -5.02
C TYR A 29 -11.76 -8.63 -3.58
N ASN A 30 -10.69 -8.40 -2.82
CA ASN A 30 -10.77 -7.91 -1.45
C ASN A 30 -11.21 -6.45 -1.40
N VAL A 31 -10.65 -5.62 -2.27
CA VAL A 31 -10.97 -4.18 -2.38
C VAL A 31 -12.45 -3.99 -2.74
N GLU A 32 -12.94 -4.72 -3.73
CA GLU A 32 -14.36 -4.67 -4.11
C GLU A 32 -15.30 -5.08 -2.96
N ARG A 33 -14.92 -6.07 -2.17
CA ARG A 33 -15.68 -6.45 -0.98
C ARG A 33 -15.71 -5.33 0.06
N ALA A 34 -14.59 -4.65 0.25
CA ALA A 34 -14.54 -3.49 1.13
C ALA A 34 -15.46 -2.37 0.63
N PHE A 35 -15.43 -2.06 -0.65
CA PHE A 35 -16.31 -1.04 -1.24
C PHE A 35 -17.80 -1.43 -1.14
N LYS A 36 -18.14 -2.70 -1.38
CA LYS A 36 -19.50 -3.24 -1.16
C LYS A 36 -19.93 -3.13 0.31
N ALA A 37 -19.01 -3.24 1.25
CA ALA A 37 -19.26 -3.06 2.68
C ALA A 37 -19.33 -1.58 3.11
N GLY A 38 -19.11 -0.62 2.19
CA GLY A 38 -19.28 0.81 2.43
C GLY A 38 -18.00 1.59 2.68
N TRP A 39 -16.81 1.00 2.55
CA TRP A 39 -15.55 1.75 2.66
C TRP A 39 -15.45 2.84 1.60
N GLY A 40 -15.01 4.04 2.00
CA GLY A 40 -14.88 5.21 1.13
C GLY A 40 -13.68 5.17 0.20
N GLY A 41 -12.64 4.47 0.60
CA GLY A 41 -11.42 4.35 -0.17
C GLY A 41 -10.52 3.23 0.31
N VAL A 42 -9.42 3.03 -0.39
CA VAL A 42 -8.35 2.09 -0.04
C VAL A 42 -6.99 2.68 -0.41
N VAL A 43 -5.97 2.27 0.36
CA VAL A 43 -4.58 2.34 -0.08
C VAL A 43 -4.18 0.94 -0.49
N TRP A 44 -3.85 0.76 -1.77
CA TRP A 44 -3.43 -0.54 -2.31
C TRP A 44 -2.14 -1.01 -1.65
N LYS A 45 -2.04 -2.32 -1.38
CA LYS A 45 -0.84 -2.88 -0.73
C LYS A 45 0.42 -2.53 -1.52
N THR A 46 1.44 -2.10 -0.81
CA THR A 46 2.68 -1.56 -1.37
C THR A 46 3.24 -2.40 -2.51
N LEU A 47 3.49 -1.75 -3.64
CA LEU A 47 4.10 -2.30 -4.84
C LEU A 47 5.61 -2.02 -4.88
N GLY A 48 6.34 -2.93 -5.50
CA GLY A 48 7.74 -2.76 -5.91
C GLY A 48 7.96 -3.45 -7.26
N PHE A 49 9.14 -3.26 -7.86
CA PHE A 49 9.45 -3.88 -9.16
C PHE A 49 9.62 -5.39 -9.07
N ASP A 50 10.23 -5.87 -8.01
CA ASP A 50 10.46 -7.30 -7.81
C ASP A 50 10.10 -7.72 -6.37
N PRO A 51 8.87 -8.18 -6.15
CA PRO A 51 8.42 -8.61 -4.83
C PRO A 51 9.16 -9.86 -4.32
N HIS A 52 9.70 -10.69 -5.20
CA HIS A 52 10.39 -11.93 -4.80
C HIS A 52 11.74 -11.68 -4.12
N ILE A 53 12.36 -10.54 -4.41
CA ILE A 53 13.63 -10.17 -3.80
C ILE A 53 13.45 -9.65 -2.35
N VAL A 54 12.28 -9.12 -2.02
CA VAL A 54 12.04 -8.40 -0.78
C VAL A 54 11.21 -9.18 0.23
N ASN A 55 10.41 -10.12 -0.21
CA ASN A 55 9.53 -10.86 0.68
C ASN A 55 10.20 -12.10 1.27
N VAL A 56 9.80 -12.41 2.50
CA VAL A 56 10.20 -13.62 3.20
C VAL A 56 9.06 -14.64 3.22
N ASN A 57 9.40 -15.91 3.30
CA ASN A 57 8.41 -16.97 3.48
C ASN A 57 7.73 -16.87 4.87
N GLY A 58 6.50 -17.38 4.96
CA GLY A 58 5.78 -17.44 6.22
C GLY A 58 6.47 -18.29 7.31
N PRO A 59 5.98 -18.20 8.55
CA PRO A 59 4.79 -17.43 8.94
C PRO A 59 5.09 -15.93 9.08
N ARG A 60 4.16 -15.09 8.64
CA ARG A 60 4.28 -13.62 8.74
C ARG A 60 3.57 -13.03 9.93
N TYR A 61 2.82 -13.85 10.63
CA TYR A 61 2.09 -13.48 11.84
C TYR A 61 2.49 -14.41 12.97
N GLY A 62 2.68 -13.86 14.16
CA GLY A 62 2.99 -14.57 15.37
C GLY A 62 2.17 -14.08 16.54
N ALA A 63 1.75 -15.00 17.42
CA ALA A 63 1.11 -14.70 18.67
C ALA A 63 2.11 -14.85 19.82
N VAL A 64 2.14 -13.88 20.73
CA VAL A 64 2.89 -13.95 21.98
C VAL A 64 1.92 -14.32 23.10
N TRP A 65 2.17 -15.44 23.76
CA TRP A 65 1.32 -16.00 24.79
C TRP A 65 1.92 -15.81 26.17
N GLY A 66 1.08 -15.48 27.15
CA GLY A 66 1.43 -15.47 28.55
C GLY A 66 1.56 -16.88 29.14
N PRO A 67 2.11 -17.02 30.36
CA PRO A 67 2.21 -18.29 31.08
C PRO A 67 0.86 -18.97 31.31
N ASP A 68 -0.20 -18.19 31.45
CA ASP A 68 -1.59 -18.59 31.61
C ASP A 68 -2.33 -18.83 30.28
N ARG A 69 -1.60 -18.83 29.16
CA ARG A 69 -2.13 -18.92 27.79
C ARG A 69 -3.01 -17.73 27.38
N SER A 70 -2.95 -16.61 28.05
CA SER A 70 -3.55 -15.37 27.57
C SER A 70 -2.78 -14.83 26.35
N LEU A 71 -3.47 -14.27 25.37
CA LEU A 71 -2.83 -13.59 24.24
C LEU A 71 -2.31 -12.23 24.72
N LEU A 72 -0.97 -12.07 24.77
CA LEU A 72 -0.33 -10.84 25.20
C LEU A 72 -0.09 -9.85 24.04
N ALA A 73 0.27 -10.37 22.87
CA ALA A 73 0.53 -9.55 21.70
C ALA A 73 0.40 -10.34 20.39
N LEU A 74 0.20 -9.61 19.31
CA LEU A 74 0.34 -10.10 17.94
C LEU A 74 1.54 -9.39 17.30
N ASN A 75 2.37 -10.15 16.61
CA ASN A 75 3.48 -9.65 15.82
C ASN A 75 3.25 -9.98 14.34
N ASN A 76 3.69 -9.10 13.46
CA ASN A 76 3.71 -9.37 12.03
C ASN A 76 5.01 -8.91 11.40
N ILE A 77 5.39 -9.57 10.31
CA ILE A 77 6.49 -9.22 9.42
C ILE A 77 5.97 -9.06 7.99
N GLU A 78 4.77 -8.50 7.85
CA GLU A 78 4.19 -8.19 6.56
C GLU A 78 5.08 -7.20 5.80
N LEU A 79 5.33 -7.54 4.54
CA LEU A 79 6.15 -6.76 3.62
C LEU A 79 5.28 -6.21 2.49
N ILE A 80 5.89 -5.87 1.37
CA ILE A 80 5.16 -5.46 0.17
C ILE A 80 4.36 -6.64 -0.44
N THR A 81 3.60 -6.40 -1.49
CA THR A 81 2.86 -7.47 -2.19
C THR A 81 3.80 -8.58 -2.70
N ASP A 82 3.31 -9.82 -2.67
CA ASP A 82 4.00 -10.99 -3.26
C ASP A 82 3.65 -11.17 -4.75
N ARG A 83 2.75 -10.34 -5.25
CA ARG A 83 2.16 -10.53 -6.58
C ARG A 83 2.95 -9.74 -7.61
N PRO A 84 3.05 -10.26 -8.85
CA PRO A 84 3.70 -9.54 -9.94
C PRO A 84 3.13 -8.13 -10.12
N LEU A 85 4.01 -7.18 -10.39
CA LEU A 85 3.64 -5.76 -10.58
C LEU A 85 2.53 -5.60 -11.61
N GLU A 86 2.67 -6.21 -12.76
CA GLU A 86 1.73 -6.05 -13.88
C GLU A 86 0.31 -6.55 -13.54
N ILE A 87 0.18 -7.60 -12.73
CA ILE A 87 -1.11 -8.09 -12.26
C ILE A 87 -1.76 -7.07 -11.34
N ASN A 88 -0.98 -6.48 -10.42
CA ASN A 88 -1.48 -5.42 -9.53
C ASN A 88 -1.95 -4.20 -10.34
N LEU A 89 -1.16 -3.72 -11.29
CA LEU A 89 -1.51 -2.56 -12.12
C LEU A 89 -2.81 -2.80 -12.92
N GLN A 90 -2.98 -4.00 -13.47
CA GLN A 90 -4.22 -4.36 -14.18
C GLN A 90 -5.43 -4.37 -13.24
N GLU A 91 -5.30 -4.93 -12.04
CA GLU A 91 -6.37 -4.96 -11.05
C GLU A 91 -6.71 -3.57 -10.50
N ILE A 92 -5.71 -2.71 -10.24
CA ILE A 92 -5.92 -1.32 -9.84
C ILE A 92 -6.74 -0.59 -10.91
N LYS A 93 -6.34 -0.70 -12.17
CA LYS A 93 -7.04 -0.09 -13.30
C LYS A 93 -8.49 -0.59 -13.43
N GLN A 94 -8.70 -1.90 -13.24
CA GLN A 94 -10.04 -2.49 -13.23
C GLN A 94 -10.88 -1.92 -12.08
N VAL A 95 -10.36 -1.94 -10.85
CA VAL A 95 -11.09 -1.47 -9.67
C VAL A 95 -11.44 0.01 -9.82
N LYS A 96 -10.52 0.84 -10.30
CA LYS A 96 -10.76 2.27 -10.49
C LYS A 96 -11.83 2.55 -11.54
N ARG A 97 -11.85 1.78 -12.64
CA ARG A 97 -12.90 1.85 -13.65
C ARG A 97 -14.27 1.45 -13.10
N ASP A 98 -14.31 0.36 -12.31
CA ASP A 98 -15.57 -0.23 -11.83
C ASP A 98 -16.12 0.51 -10.58
N TRP A 99 -15.26 1.27 -9.88
CA TRP A 99 -15.59 2.04 -8.67
C TRP A 99 -15.05 3.49 -8.74
N PRO A 100 -15.50 4.29 -9.73
CA PRO A 100 -14.94 5.63 -9.97
C PRO A 100 -15.18 6.64 -8.84
N ASP A 101 -16.17 6.39 -7.97
CA ASP A 101 -16.56 7.22 -6.84
C ASP A 101 -15.82 6.86 -5.53
N ARG A 102 -14.95 5.87 -5.56
CA ARG A 102 -14.12 5.46 -4.43
C ARG A 102 -12.69 5.94 -4.58
N ALA A 103 -12.12 6.39 -3.46
CA ALA A 103 -10.71 6.73 -3.44
C ALA A 103 -9.83 5.46 -3.56
N LEU A 104 -8.84 5.53 -4.44
CA LEU A 104 -7.84 4.49 -4.58
C LEU A 104 -6.46 5.13 -4.67
N VAL A 105 -5.65 4.92 -3.65
CA VAL A 105 -4.26 5.36 -3.58
C VAL A 105 -3.35 4.13 -3.71
N THR A 106 -2.26 4.23 -4.43
CA THR A 106 -1.30 3.14 -4.61
C THR A 106 -0.06 3.37 -3.76
N SER A 107 0.23 2.44 -2.85
CA SER A 107 1.43 2.49 -2.02
C SER A 107 2.64 1.95 -2.77
N LEU A 108 3.76 2.67 -2.71
CA LEU A 108 4.98 2.38 -3.48
C LEU A 108 6.20 2.29 -2.58
N MET A 109 7.10 1.34 -2.89
CA MET A 109 8.41 1.22 -2.28
C MET A 109 9.40 0.69 -3.31
N VAL A 110 10.26 1.59 -3.81
CA VAL A 110 11.30 1.30 -4.80
C VAL A 110 12.63 1.86 -4.31
N PRO A 111 13.77 1.43 -4.89
CA PRO A 111 15.07 2.01 -4.56
C PRO A 111 15.08 3.54 -4.68
N CYS A 112 15.90 4.19 -3.84
CA CYS A 112 16.06 5.64 -3.81
C CYS A 112 16.92 6.11 -5.00
N GLU A 113 16.38 5.95 -6.19
CA GLU A 113 16.97 6.36 -7.47
C GLU A 113 15.87 6.96 -8.33
N GLU A 114 16.12 8.15 -8.89
CA GLU A 114 15.14 8.93 -9.65
C GLU A 114 14.47 8.10 -10.76
N THR A 115 15.24 7.36 -11.54
CA THR A 115 14.73 6.55 -12.66
C THR A 115 13.72 5.48 -12.24
N TYR A 116 13.89 4.85 -11.06
CA TYR A 116 12.93 3.87 -10.55
C TYR A 116 11.62 4.54 -10.13
N TRP A 117 11.70 5.71 -9.50
CA TRP A 117 10.52 6.46 -9.10
C TRP A 117 9.75 6.98 -10.31
N GLU A 118 10.43 7.58 -11.29
CA GLU A 118 9.80 8.04 -12.53
C GLU A 118 9.07 6.92 -13.27
N GLU A 119 9.73 5.77 -13.45
CA GLU A 119 9.13 4.63 -14.12
C GLU A 119 7.90 4.11 -13.36
N MET A 120 8.01 3.94 -12.04
CA MET A 120 6.92 3.41 -11.23
C MET A 120 5.74 4.37 -11.17
N LEU A 121 6.00 5.66 -10.97
CA LEU A 121 4.95 6.69 -10.93
C LEU A 121 4.17 6.73 -12.24
N LYS A 122 4.86 6.69 -13.38
CA LYS A 122 4.21 6.65 -14.70
C LYS A 122 3.32 5.41 -14.88
N LYS A 123 3.79 4.23 -14.47
CA LYS A 123 2.99 2.99 -14.51
C LYS A 123 1.74 3.09 -13.64
N VAL A 124 1.83 3.71 -12.47
CA VAL A 124 0.69 3.89 -11.55
C VAL A 124 -0.27 4.94 -12.08
N GLU A 125 0.21 6.06 -12.61
CA GLU A 125 -0.62 7.09 -13.25
C GLU A 125 -1.48 6.50 -14.37
N ASP A 126 -0.91 5.64 -15.20
CA ASP A 126 -1.63 4.94 -16.29
C ASP A 126 -2.77 4.03 -15.80
N THR A 127 -2.82 3.70 -14.51
CA THR A 127 -3.93 2.93 -13.92
C THR A 127 -5.15 3.78 -13.58
N GLY A 128 -4.98 5.10 -13.47
CA GLY A 128 -6.00 6.03 -12.98
C GLY A 128 -6.12 6.06 -11.46
N SER A 129 -5.11 5.57 -10.71
CA SER A 129 -5.02 5.75 -9.25
C SER A 129 -5.13 7.23 -8.89
N ASP A 130 -5.86 7.56 -7.83
CA ASP A 130 -6.10 8.96 -7.43
C ASP A 130 -4.88 9.62 -6.79
N GLY A 131 -3.90 8.83 -6.38
CA GLY A 131 -2.66 9.30 -5.76
C GLY A 131 -1.72 8.16 -5.42
N VAL A 132 -0.57 8.52 -4.88
CA VAL A 132 0.43 7.56 -4.40
C VAL A 132 0.74 7.77 -2.92
N GLU A 133 0.99 6.68 -2.22
CA GLU A 133 1.58 6.66 -0.88
C GLU A 133 3.05 6.28 -1.01
N LEU A 134 3.93 7.14 -0.50
CA LEU A 134 5.36 6.89 -0.45
C LEU A 134 5.68 6.07 0.80
N ASN A 135 5.93 4.78 0.65
CA ASN A 135 6.24 3.91 1.78
C ASN A 135 7.70 4.07 2.21
N PHE A 136 7.93 5.03 3.09
CA PHE A 136 9.21 5.30 3.73
C PHE A 136 9.33 4.70 5.14
N GLY A 137 8.41 3.83 5.53
CA GLY A 137 8.33 3.31 6.88
C GLY A 137 8.75 1.84 7.03
N CYS A 138 8.71 1.04 5.97
CA CYS A 138 8.98 -0.40 6.07
C CYS A 138 10.43 -0.70 6.48
N PRO A 139 10.67 -1.33 7.66
CA PRO A 139 12.03 -1.58 8.15
C PRO A 139 12.60 -2.91 7.66
N HIS A 140 11.76 -3.85 7.21
CA HIS A 140 12.14 -5.24 7.00
C HIS A 140 12.88 -5.45 5.67
N GLY A 141 14.18 -5.76 5.72
CA GLY A 141 15.00 -6.17 4.58
C GLY A 141 15.16 -5.12 3.48
N MET A 142 14.60 -3.93 3.67
CA MET A 142 14.53 -2.88 2.66
C MET A 142 15.55 -1.78 2.89
N SER A 143 15.93 -1.54 4.15
CA SER A 143 16.93 -0.53 4.53
C SER A 143 18.31 -0.84 3.94
N GLU A 144 18.69 -2.12 3.89
CA GLU A 144 19.94 -2.59 3.27
C GLU A 144 19.98 -2.35 1.76
N ARG A 145 18.83 -2.08 1.14
CA ARG A 145 18.66 -1.84 -0.29
C ARG A 145 18.33 -0.38 -0.62
N GLY A 146 18.45 0.53 0.35
CA GLY A 146 18.13 1.94 0.15
C GLY A 146 16.65 2.20 -0.12
N MET A 147 15.76 1.42 0.50
CA MET A 147 14.29 1.55 0.36
C MET A 147 13.61 1.68 1.73
N GLY A 148 12.33 2.04 1.73
CA GLY A 148 11.53 2.09 2.95
C GLY A 148 12.12 3.00 4.01
N SER A 149 12.38 2.48 5.21
CA SER A 149 12.87 3.27 6.35
C SER A 149 14.26 3.87 6.14
N ALA A 150 15.06 3.35 5.21
CA ALA A 150 16.34 3.99 4.85
C ALA A 150 16.12 5.35 4.17
N VAL A 151 15.08 5.46 3.35
CA VAL A 151 14.68 6.74 2.72
C VAL A 151 14.09 7.67 3.76
N GLY A 152 13.16 7.18 4.59
CA GLY A 152 12.46 8.00 5.59
C GLY A 152 13.32 8.58 6.70
N GLN A 153 14.57 8.10 6.86
CA GLN A 153 15.52 8.60 7.85
C GLN A 153 16.51 9.64 7.32
N VAL A 154 16.53 9.88 6.01
CA VAL A 154 17.50 10.76 5.34
C VAL A 154 16.74 11.85 4.58
N PRO A 155 16.76 13.11 5.06
CA PRO A 155 16.02 14.22 4.44
C PRO A 155 16.33 14.41 2.95
N GLU A 156 17.59 14.24 2.55
CA GLU A 156 18.04 14.38 1.17
C GLU A 156 17.41 13.32 0.24
N TYR A 157 17.16 12.13 0.76
CA TYR A 157 16.46 11.09 0.02
C TYR A 157 14.95 11.39 -0.14
N ILE A 158 14.35 11.97 0.92
CA ILE A 158 12.95 12.40 0.85
C ILE A 158 12.83 13.52 -0.20
N GLU A 159 13.71 14.53 -0.15
CA GLU A 159 13.73 15.64 -1.11
C GLU A 159 13.87 15.14 -2.56
N MET A 160 14.70 14.13 -2.81
CA MET A 160 14.90 13.58 -4.15
C MET A 160 13.65 12.86 -4.69
N VAL A 161 12.83 12.26 -3.82
CA VAL A 161 11.65 11.50 -4.22
C VAL A 161 10.39 12.37 -4.32
N THR A 162 10.31 13.48 -3.58
CA THR A 162 9.13 14.36 -3.51
C THR A 162 9.23 15.57 -4.40
#